data_721f12667968172981cc6ec13da0ef87
#
_entry.id   721f12667968172981cc6ec13da0ef87
#
_cell.length_a   1.000
_cell.length_b   1.000
_cell.length_c   1.000
_cell.angle_alpha   90.00
_cell.angle_beta   90.00
_cell.angle_gamma   90.00
#
_symmetry.space_group_name_H-M   'P 1'
#
loop_
_entity.id
_entity.type
_entity.pdbx_description
1 polymer ?
#
loop_
_entity_poly.entity_id
_entity_poly.type
_entity_poly.pdbx_seq_one_letter_code
_entity_poly.pdbx_strand_id
1 'polypeptide(L)'
;RWLPYGDVLRLKAVEEMVEIYYNSRQFHCLLGLVEQMYENMFDFFAELGGFYEENGYDGLAHTRVRRYEILLDFLEKKHADRSVCEQLALMDLYARENLKARPAFAPDLALHKEETRRFYQREEREHRYLKHYEGYQWKQMMRMTHLEFFAAETSGNKLPDLPFLTRQASREGEENGGKTGIVLLFDYR
;
A
#
# COMPACT_ATOMS: atom_id res chain seq x y z
N ARG A 1 -40.65 1.08 -15.48
CA ARG A 1 -40.15 -0.29 -15.44
C ARG A 1 -39.38 -0.44 -14.14
N TRP A 2 -39.81 -1.31 -13.24
CA TRP A 2 -39.18 -1.50 -11.96
C TRP A 2 -37.91 -2.36 -12.13
N LEU A 3 -36.86 -2.05 -11.39
CA LEU A 3 -35.65 -2.88 -11.35
C LEU A 3 -35.97 -4.23 -10.68
N PRO A 4 -35.50 -5.36 -11.24
CA PRO A 4 -35.59 -6.65 -10.58
C PRO A 4 -34.89 -6.60 -9.20
N TYR A 5 -35.42 -7.36 -8.24
CA TYR A 5 -34.85 -7.37 -6.88
C TYR A 5 -33.36 -7.75 -6.83
N GLY A 6 -32.95 -8.69 -7.68
CA GLY A 6 -31.53 -9.08 -7.81
C GLY A 6 -30.61 -7.93 -8.25
N ASP A 7 -31.11 -7.09 -9.19
CA ASP A 7 -30.33 -5.90 -9.63
C ASP A 7 -30.19 -4.88 -8.49
N VAL A 8 -31.20 -4.74 -7.64
CA VAL A 8 -31.12 -3.85 -6.48
C VAL A 8 -30.10 -4.35 -5.48
N LEU A 9 -30.02 -5.65 -5.21
CA LEU A 9 -29.01 -6.25 -4.32
C LEU A 9 -27.60 -6.06 -4.88
N ARG A 10 -27.42 -6.31 -6.19
CA ARG A 10 -26.14 -6.09 -6.86
C ARG A 10 -25.70 -4.63 -6.76
N LEU A 11 -26.58 -3.67 -6.98
CA LEU A 11 -26.27 -2.25 -6.84
C LEU A 11 -25.88 -1.87 -5.42
N LYS A 12 -26.53 -2.43 -4.40
CA LYS A 12 -26.16 -2.23 -3.00
C LYS A 12 -24.77 -2.78 -2.69
N ALA A 13 -24.43 -3.97 -3.20
CA ALA A 13 -23.09 -4.52 -3.03
C ALA A 13 -22.03 -3.62 -3.70
N VAL A 14 -22.30 -3.10 -4.90
CA VAL A 14 -21.43 -2.13 -5.58
C VAL A 14 -21.26 -0.87 -4.74
N GLU A 15 -22.36 -0.30 -4.22
CA GLU A 15 -22.33 0.89 -3.37
C GLU A 15 -21.44 0.68 -2.15
N GLU A 16 -21.59 -0.45 -1.46
CA GLU A 16 -20.76 -0.80 -0.30
C GLU A 16 -19.28 -0.91 -0.67
N MET A 17 -18.93 -1.56 -1.76
CA MET A 17 -17.54 -1.66 -2.22
C MET A 17 -16.95 -0.29 -2.60
N VAL A 18 -17.74 0.57 -3.25
CA VAL A 18 -17.32 1.94 -3.56
C VAL A 18 -17.04 2.74 -2.28
N GLU A 19 -17.90 2.64 -1.26
CA GLU A 19 -17.68 3.31 0.03
C GLU A 19 -16.42 2.82 0.74
N ILE A 20 -16.20 1.50 0.76
CA ILE A 20 -15.05 0.91 1.44
C ILE A 20 -13.73 1.22 0.71
N TYR A 21 -13.69 1.06 -0.61
CA TYR A 21 -12.44 1.04 -1.35
C TYR A 21 -12.14 2.36 -2.08
N TYR A 22 -13.15 3.03 -2.63
CA TYR A 22 -12.94 4.26 -3.39
C TYR A 22 -13.12 5.52 -2.54
N ASN A 23 -14.28 5.69 -1.89
CA ASN A 23 -14.59 6.92 -1.14
C ASN A 23 -13.72 7.07 0.12
N SER A 24 -13.26 5.97 0.71
CA SER A 24 -12.34 6.00 1.85
C SER A 24 -10.97 6.61 1.53
N ARG A 25 -10.58 6.66 0.25
CA ARG A 25 -9.28 7.13 -0.27
C ARG A 25 -8.07 6.42 0.36
N GLN A 26 -8.27 5.16 0.78
CA GLN A 26 -7.21 4.38 1.43
C GLN A 26 -6.45 3.48 0.47
N PHE A 27 -7.01 3.14 -0.68
CA PHE A 27 -6.54 2.11 -1.61
C PHE A 27 -6.05 2.70 -2.94
N HIS A 28 -5.40 3.86 -2.88
CA HIS A 28 -5.09 4.65 -4.07
C HIS A 28 -4.13 3.93 -5.03
N CYS A 29 -3.05 3.34 -4.51
CA CYS A 29 -2.06 2.63 -5.31
C CYS A 29 -2.65 1.34 -5.92
N LEU A 30 -3.40 0.58 -5.10
CA LEU A 30 -4.05 -0.64 -5.58
C LEU A 30 -5.14 -0.34 -6.61
N LEU A 31 -5.96 0.68 -6.41
CA LEU A 31 -6.97 1.08 -7.39
C LEU A 31 -6.35 1.56 -8.70
N GLY A 32 -5.20 2.22 -8.65
CA GLY A 32 -4.45 2.59 -9.85
C GLY A 32 -3.97 1.39 -10.67
N LEU A 33 -3.69 0.24 -10.03
CA LEU A 33 -3.45 -1.02 -10.73
C LEU A 33 -4.76 -1.59 -11.30
N VAL A 34 -5.84 -1.58 -10.52
CA VAL A 34 -7.16 -2.07 -10.94
C VAL A 34 -7.67 -1.32 -12.18
N GLU A 35 -7.48 -0.01 -12.25
CA GLU A 35 -7.84 0.81 -13.42
C GLU A 35 -7.13 0.39 -14.71
N GLN A 36 -6.00 -0.30 -14.61
CA GLN A 36 -5.30 -0.87 -15.77
C GLN A 36 -5.79 -2.27 -16.13
N MET A 37 -6.46 -2.98 -15.20
CA MET A 37 -6.97 -4.34 -15.39
C MET A 37 -8.42 -4.37 -15.87
N TYR A 38 -9.20 -3.34 -15.60
CA TYR A 38 -10.64 -3.27 -15.89
C TYR A 38 -10.96 -2.13 -16.84
N GLU A 39 -11.80 -2.40 -17.82
CA GLU A 39 -12.30 -1.36 -18.75
C GLU A 39 -13.21 -0.36 -18.04
N ASN A 40 -13.95 -0.82 -17.02
CA ASN A 40 -14.75 0.06 -16.18
C ASN A 40 -14.73 -0.38 -14.71
N MET A 41 -14.79 0.57 -13.82
CA MET A 41 -14.71 0.33 -12.37
C MET A 41 -16.01 -0.25 -11.79
N PHE A 42 -17.14 -0.13 -12.48
CA PHE A 42 -18.39 -0.75 -12.03
C PHE A 42 -18.28 -2.27 -12.02
N ASP A 43 -17.69 -2.86 -13.06
CA ASP A 43 -17.51 -4.31 -13.13
C ASP A 43 -16.56 -4.81 -12.03
N PHE A 44 -15.47 -4.09 -11.80
CA PHE A 44 -14.59 -4.39 -10.66
C PHE A 44 -15.35 -4.40 -9.33
N PHE A 45 -16.09 -3.34 -9.00
CA PHE A 45 -16.83 -3.29 -7.73
C PHE A 45 -17.96 -4.30 -7.66
N ALA A 46 -18.60 -4.64 -8.77
CA ALA A 46 -19.63 -5.67 -8.83
C ALA A 46 -19.05 -7.07 -8.57
N GLU A 47 -17.90 -7.37 -9.15
CA GLU A 47 -17.18 -8.63 -8.93
C GLU A 47 -16.61 -8.74 -7.53
N LEU A 48 -16.07 -7.64 -7.00
CA LEU A 48 -15.56 -7.59 -5.61
C LEU A 48 -16.73 -7.77 -4.61
N GLY A 49 -17.89 -7.15 -4.87
CA GLY A 49 -19.09 -7.35 -4.05
C GLY A 49 -19.55 -8.82 -4.06
N GLY A 50 -19.57 -9.46 -5.23
CA GLY A 50 -19.82 -10.90 -5.34
C GLY A 50 -18.81 -11.75 -4.58
N PHE A 51 -17.52 -11.38 -4.63
CA PHE A 51 -16.48 -12.06 -3.86
C PHE A 51 -16.67 -11.93 -2.34
N TYR A 52 -17.16 -10.78 -1.87
CA TYR A 52 -17.52 -10.58 -0.46
C TYR A 52 -18.66 -11.50 -0.05
N GLU A 53 -19.72 -11.60 -0.84
CA GLU A 53 -20.87 -12.47 -0.60
C GLU A 53 -20.45 -13.95 -0.61
N GLU A 54 -19.72 -14.40 -1.63
CA GLU A 54 -19.23 -15.78 -1.77
C GLU A 54 -18.40 -16.26 -0.56
N ASN A 55 -17.66 -15.36 0.09
CA ASN A 55 -16.77 -15.67 1.21
C ASN A 55 -17.36 -15.28 2.59
N GLY A 56 -18.60 -14.77 2.62
CA GLY A 56 -19.26 -14.37 3.86
C GLY A 56 -18.59 -13.20 4.56
N TYR A 57 -18.02 -12.26 3.81
CA TYR A 57 -17.40 -11.04 4.33
C TYR A 57 -18.39 -9.88 4.43
N ASP A 58 -19.50 -9.96 3.70
CA ASP A 58 -20.56 -8.95 3.68
C ASP A 58 -21.20 -8.79 5.08
N GLY A 59 -21.63 -7.56 5.38
CA GLY A 59 -22.24 -7.25 6.67
C GLY A 59 -21.32 -7.33 7.90
N LEU A 60 -20.02 -7.65 7.73
CA LEU A 60 -19.04 -7.74 8.79
C LEU A 60 -18.15 -6.51 8.87
N ALA A 61 -17.85 -6.09 10.10
CA ALA A 61 -16.87 -5.02 10.33
C ALA A 61 -15.44 -5.56 10.18
N HIS A 62 -14.76 -5.20 9.11
CA HIS A 62 -13.36 -5.56 8.88
C HIS A 62 -12.42 -4.45 9.30
N THR A 63 -11.27 -4.82 9.92
CA THR A 63 -10.17 -3.88 10.15
C THR A 63 -9.61 -3.40 8.81
N ARG A 64 -8.90 -2.27 8.81
CA ARG A 64 -8.27 -1.75 7.60
C ARG A 64 -7.31 -2.77 6.98
N VAL A 65 -6.42 -3.36 7.76
CA VAL A 65 -5.48 -4.39 7.26
C VAL A 65 -6.24 -5.57 6.66
N ARG A 66 -7.32 -6.03 7.32
CA ARG A 66 -8.14 -7.14 6.77
C ARG A 66 -8.77 -6.80 5.42
N ARG A 67 -9.20 -5.56 5.20
CA ARG A 67 -9.71 -5.12 3.89
C ARG A 67 -8.64 -5.19 2.80
N TYR A 68 -7.38 -4.85 3.11
CA TYR A 68 -6.27 -5.07 2.17
C TYR A 68 -6.06 -6.54 1.88
N GLU A 69 -6.05 -7.41 2.90
CA GLU A 69 -5.91 -8.86 2.70
C GLU A 69 -7.01 -9.41 1.78
N ILE A 70 -8.28 -9.04 2.02
CA ILE A 70 -9.42 -9.45 1.19
C ILE A 70 -9.22 -8.98 -0.26
N LEU A 71 -8.81 -7.74 -0.47
CA LEU A 71 -8.56 -7.20 -1.81
C LEU A 71 -7.40 -7.91 -2.49
N LEU A 72 -6.33 -8.21 -1.77
CA LEU A 72 -5.19 -8.98 -2.27
C LEU A 72 -5.61 -10.39 -2.72
N ASP A 73 -6.44 -11.08 -1.92
CA ASP A 73 -6.95 -12.42 -2.25
C ASP A 73 -7.87 -12.38 -3.49
N PHE A 74 -8.70 -11.33 -3.60
CA PHE A 74 -9.51 -11.11 -4.79
C PHE A 74 -8.65 -10.86 -6.05
N LEU A 75 -7.66 -9.97 -5.96
CA LEU A 75 -6.78 -9.64 -7.09
C LEU A 75 -5.94 -10.84 -7.55
N GLU A 76 -5.49 -11.68 -6.61
CA GLU A 76 -4.80 -12.93 -6.93
C GLU A 76 -5.73 -13.89 -7.68
N LYS A 77 -7.00 -14.03 -7.27
CA LYS A 77 -8.03 -14.80 -8.02
C LYS A 77 -8.24 -14.25 -9.43
N LYS A 78 -7.95 -12.96 -9.65
CA LYS A 78 -8.00 -12.28 -10.96
C LYS A 78 -6.66 -12.30 -11.71
N HIS A 79 -5.72 -13.14 -11.29
CA HIS A 79 -4.39 -13.32 -11.88
C HIS A 79 -3.48 -12.08 -11.84
N ALA A 80 -3.73 -11.12 -10.96
CA ALA A 80 -2.77 -10.07 -10.68
C ALA A 80 -1.53 -10.63 -9.96
N ASP A 81 -0.37 -10.02 -10.22
CA ASP A 81 0.87 -10.39 -9.53
C ASP A 81 0.76 -10.05 -8.03
N ARG A 82 0.71 -11.09 -7.20
CA ARG A 82 0.55 -10.97 -5.74
C ARG A 82 1.64 -10.11 -5.12
N SER A 83 2.90 -10.28 -5.56
CA SER A 83 4.03 -9.53 -5.01
C SER A 83 3.92 -8.03 -5.32
N VAL A 84 3.47 -7.66 -6.52
CA VAL A 84 3.20 -6.27 -6.89
C VAL A 84 2.05 -5.70 -6.06
N CYS A 85 0.95 -6.44 -5.93
CA CYS A 85 -0.21 -6.01 -5.15
C CYS A 85 0.14 -5.80 -3.67
N GLU A 86 0.94 -6.67 -3.05
CA GLU A 86 1.39 -6.53 -1.66
C GLU A 86 2.25 -5.28 -1.46
N GLN A 87 3.13 -4.96 -2.40
CA GLN A 87 3.93 -3.74 -2.34
C GLN A 87 3.06 -2.48 -2.46
N LEU A 88 2.07 -2.47 -3.37
CA LEU A 88 1.12 -1.35 -3.50
C LEU A 88 0.25 -1.20 -2.25
N ALA A 89 -0.18 -2.31 -1.64
CA ALA A 89 -0.91 -2.30 -0.37
C ALA A 89 -0.08 -1.69 0.78
N LEU A 90 1.21 -2.01 0.84
CA LEU A 90 2.13 -1.42 1.83
C LEU A 90 2.32 0.08 1.59
N MET A 91 2.42 0.52 0.34
CA MET A 91 2.48 1.94 0.01
C MET A 91 1.24 2.68 0.53
N ASP A 92 0.05 2.16 0.23
CA ASP A 92 -1.21 2.75 0.68
C ASP A 92 -1.32 2.80 2.22
N LEU A 93 -0.93 1.72 2.90
CA LEU A 93 -0.98 1.62 4.36
C LEU A 93 -0.04 2.62 5.03
N TYR A 94 1.24 2.63 4.65
CA TYR A 94 2.24 3.53 5.25
C TYR A 94 2.11 4.97 4.77
N ALA A 95 1.51 5.21 3.61
CA ALA A 95 1.19 6.57 3.18
C ALA A 95 0.22 7.29 4.12
N ARG A 96 -0.55 6.55 4.90
CA ARG A 96 -1.57 7.10 5.78
C ARG A 96 -1.15 7.21 7.24
N GLU A 97 -0.47 6.19 7.78
CA GLU A 97 -0.08 6.15 9.19
C GLU A 97 1.08 5.19 9.44
N ASN A 98 1.81 5.45 10.52
CA ASN A 98 2.79 4.51 11.05
C ASN A 98 2.06 3.35 11.72
N LEU A 99 2.09 2.18 11.12
CA LEU A 99 1.42 0.99 11.61
C LEU A 99 2.06 0.49 12.92
N LYS A 100 1.25 0.21 13.94
CA LYS A 100 1.72 -0.38 15.20
C LYS A 100 2.22 -1.81 15.03
N ALA A 101 1.64 -2.54 14.11
CA ALA A 101 2.02 -3.91 13.77
C ALA A 101 2.14 -4.05 12.26
N ARG A 102 3.20 -4.70 11.81
CA ARG A 102 3.43 -4.96 10.40
C ARG A 102 2.40 -5.97 9.88
N PRO A 103 1.79 -5.76 8.69
CA PRO A 103 0.88 -6.74 8.09
C PRO A 103 1.59 -8.07 7.82
N ALA A 104 0.84 -9.19 7.89
CA ALA A 104 1.40 -10.52 7.67
C ALA A 104 1.94 -10.74 6.24
N PHE A 105 1.37 -10.04 5.25
CA PHE A 105 1.82 -10.09 3.86
C PHE A 105 3.07 -9.23 3.59
N ALA A 106 3.50 -8.40 4.55
CA ALA A 106 4.64 -7.53 4.36
C ALA A 106 5.97 -8.31 4.44
N PRO A 107 6.95 -8.03 3.55
CA PRO A 107 8.26 -8.69 3.59
C PRO A 107 9.00 -8.41 4.91
N ASP A 108 9.87 -9.32 5.32
CA ASP A 108 10.66 -9.14 6.52
C ASP A 108 11.74 -8.06 6.31
N LEU A 109 11.72 -7.03 7.15
CA LEU A 109 12.71 -5.96 7.15
C LEU A 109 14.02 -6.33 7.85
N ALA A 110 14.15 -7.54 8.41
CA ALA A 110 15.37 -7.96 9.10
C ALA A 110 16.61 -7.86 8.21
N LEU A 111 16.46 -8.13 6.91
CA LEU A 111 17.52 -8.00 5.91
C LEU A 111 18.03 -6.57 5.73
N HIS A 112 17.18 -5.57 5.96
CA HIS A 112 17.48 -4.14 5.78
C HIS A 112 17.76 -3.40 7.09
N LYS A 113 17.89 -4.12 8.21
CA LYS A 113 18.06 -3.52 9.54
C LYS A 113 19.30 -2.61 9.64
N GLU A 114 20.43 -3.07 9.12
CA GLU A 114 21.66 -2.28 9.12
C GLU A 114 21.61 -1.11 8.15
N GLU A 115 20.98 -1.27 7.01
CA GLU A 115 20.76 -0.19 6.04
C GLU A 115 19.87 0.89 6.63
N THR A 116 18.75 0.49 7.24
CA THR A 116 17.85 1.39 7.98
C THR A 116 18.58 2.16 9.06
N ARG A 117 19.40 1.47 9.86
CA ARG A 117 20.20 2.11 10.92
C ARG A 117 21.18 3.14 10.35
N ARG A 118 21.92 2.79 9.30
CA ARG A 118 22.87 3.69 8.63
C ARG A 118 22.18 4.91 8.04
N PHE A 119 20.99 4.73 7.44
CA PHE A 119 20.18 5.83 6.95
C PHE A 119 19.87 6.85 8.04
N TYR A 120 19.28 6.42 9.17
CA TYR A 120 18.92 7.34 10.25
C TYR A 120 20.13 7.95 10.97
N GLN A 121 21.25 7.23 11.09
CA GLN A 121 22.50 7.79 11.63
C GLN A 121 23.10 8.86 10.70
N ARG A 122 22.93 8.72 9.40
CA ARG A 122 23.31 9.74 8.44
C ARG A 122 22.37 10.95 8.53
N GLU A 123 21.07 10.72 8.59
CA GLU A 123 20.09 11.78 8.75
C GLU A 123 20.25 12.60 10.04
N GLU A 124 20.69 11.99 11.14
CA GLU A 124 21.03 12.70 12.39
C GLU A 124 22.14 13.75 12.19
N ARG A 125 23.03 13.53 11.22
CA ARG A 125 24.15 14.44 10.94
C ARG A 125 23.86 15.41 9.80
N GLU A 126 23.18 14.94 8.76
CA GLU A 126 23.06 15.65 7.49
C GLU A 126 21.69 16.33 7.30
N HIS A 127 20.64 15.81 7.97
CA HIS A 127 19.24 16.28 7.82
C HIS A 127 18.83 16.49 6.36
N ARG A 128 19.23 15.57 5.48
CA ARG A 128 19.03 15.71 4.05
C ARG A 128 17.55 15.56 3.66
N TYR A 129 16.90 14.56 4.25
CA TYR A 129 15.50 14.22 4.01
C TYR A 129 14.61 14.64 5.19
N LEU A 130 15.10 14.49 6.41
CA LEU A 130 14.40 14.78 7.66
C LEU A 130 14.79 16.17 8.22
N LYS A 131 14.61 17.21 7.38
CA LYS A 131 15.00 18.59 7.71
C LYS A 131 14.32 19.16 8.96
N HIS A 132 13.11 18.69 9.27
CA HIS A 132 12.33 19.16 10.43
C HIS A 132 12.69 18.46 11.74
N TYR A 133 13.67 17.56 11.72
CA TYR A 133 14.11 16.78 12.88
C TYR A 133 15.46 17.26 13.43
N GLU A 134 15.84 18.51 13.20
CA GLU A 134 17.05 19.10 13.77
C GLU A 134 17.05 18.97 15.30
N GLY A 135 18.14 18.44 15.87
CA GLY A 135 18.27 18.14 17.30
C GLY A 135 17.66 16.80 17.75
N TYR A 136 17.02 16.03 16.87
CA TYR A 136 16.55 14.70 17.20
C TYR A 136 17.63 13.64 17.00
N GLN A 137 17.71 12.69 17.93
CA GLN A 137 18.56 11.52 17.77
C GLN A 137 17.96 10.54 16.74
N TRP A 138 18.82 9.78 16.06
CA TRP A 138 18.41 8.82 15.04
C TRP A 138 17.34 7.82 15.51
N LYS A 139 17.38 7.36 16.79
CA LYS A 139 16.35 6.48 17.37
C LYS A 139 14.97 7.15 17.52
N GLN A 140 14.96 8.46 17.73
CA GLN A 140 13.72 9.22 17.82
C GLN A 140 13.09 9.37 16.44
N MET A 141 13.92 9.71 15.43
CA MET A 141 13.46 9.78 14.04
C MET A 141 12.85 8.46 13.57
N MET A 142 13.50 7.31 13.87
CA MET A 142 12.97 5.97 13.56
C MET A 142 11.59 5.68 14.17
N ARG A 143 11.21 6.30 15.28
CA ARG A 143 9.89 6.11 15.91
C ARG A 143 8.81 6.97 15.28
N MET A 144 9.20 8.07 14.67
CA MET A 144 8.30 9.08 14.12
C MET A 144 8.12 8.95 12.61
N THR A 145 8.98 8.15 11.97
CA THR A 145 9.00 7.91 10.53
C THR A 145 9.06 6.42 10.25
N HIS A 146 8.84 6.02 9.00
CA HIS A 146 8.98 4.63 8.57
C HIS A 146 9.79 4.57 7.27
N LEU A 147 10.75 3.66 7.21
CA LEU A 147 11.54 3.38 6.01
C LEU A 147 11.11 2.03 5.45
N GLU A 148 10.60 2.00 4.23
CA GLU A 148 10.14 0.79 3.55
C GLU A 148 10.94 0.54 2.28
N PHE A 149 11.15 -0.74 1.97
CA PHE A 149 11.97 -1.20 0.84
C PHE A 149 11.07 -1.90 -0.17
N PHE A 150 11.07 -1.42 -1.41
CA PHE A 150 10.26 -1.94 -2.50
C PHE A 150 11.13 -2.46 -3.64
N ALA A 151 10.71 -3.53 -4.31
CA ALA A 151 11.39 -4.03 -5.51
C ALA A 151 11.25 -3.04 -6.68
N ALA A 152 12.24 -3.01 -7.57
CA ALA A 152 12.26 -2.10 -8.72
C ALA A 152 11.07 -2.28 -9.68
N GLU A 153 10.55 -3.50 -9.77
CA GLU A 153 9.41 -3.85 -10.63
C GLU A 153 8.13 -3.07 -10.28
N THR A 154 8.02 -2.63 -9.01
CA THR A 154 6.90 -1.78 -8.55
C THR A 154 7.02 -0.35 -9.06
N SER A 155 8.20 0.08 -9.48
CA SER A 155 8.48 1.47 -9.88
C SER A 155 7.95 1.86 -11.26
N GLY A 156 7.53 0.88 -12.09
CA GLY A 156 6.88 1.14 -13.38
C GLY A 156 5.46 1.71 -13.25
N ASN A 157 4.77 1.38 -12.19
CA ASN A 157 3.51 2.02 -11.83
C ASN A 157 3.84 3.40 -11.23
N LYS A 158 3.31 4.47 -11.79
CA LYS A 158 3.46 5.83 -11.26
C LYS A 158 3.16 5.81 -9.78
N LEU A 159 4.20 5.99 -8.96
CA LEU A 159 4.00 6.27 -7.55
C LEU A 159 3.08 7.49 -7.46
N PRO A 160 1.98 7.42 -6.70
CA PRO A 160 1.12 8.58 -6.54
C PRO A 160 1.94 9.75 -6.00
N ASP A 161 1.61 10.96 -6.43
CA ASP A 161 2.13 12.21 -5.85
C ASP A 161 1.64 12.32 -4.41
N LEU A 162 2.38 11.68 -3.51
CA LEU A 162 2.11 11.77 -2.08
C LEU A 162 3.02 12.85 -1.50
N PRO A 163 2.46 14.01 -1.08
CA PRO A 163 3.24 15.19 -0.71
C PRO A 163 4.15 14.99 0.52
N PHE A 164 3.96 13.89 1.24
CA PHE A 164 4.77 13.51 2.42
C PHE A 164 5.78 12.39 2.11
N LEU A 165 5.90 11.93 0.85
CA LEU A 165 6.89 10.92 0.48
C LEU A 165 8.19 11.56 0.03
N THR A 166 9.28 11.23 0.71
CA THR A 166 10.63 11.51 0.24
C THR A 166 11.18 10.26 -0.45
N ARG A 167 11.35 10.35 -1.76
CA ARG A 167 11.85 9.23 -2.58
C ARG A 167 13.37 9.20 -2.58
N GLN A 168 13.96 8.10 -2.14
CA GLN A 168 15.37 7.79 -2.33
C GLN A 168 15.52 6.57 -3.24
N ALA A 169 16.05 6.77 -4.44
CA ALA A 169 16.54 5.66 -5.24
C ALA A 169 17.92 5.28 -4.69
N SER A 170 18.09 4.10 -4.11
CA SER A 170 19.41 3.61 -3.74
C SER A 170 20.13 3.16 -5.01
N ARG A 171 21.10 3.96 -5.49
CA ARG A 171 22.06 3.60 -6.53
C ARG A 171 23.30 2.92 -5.98
N GLU A 172 23.32 2.62 -4.70
CA GLU A 172 24.48 2.00 -4.04
C GLU A 172 24.35 0.47 -4.04
N GLY A 173 24.46 -0.18 -5.21
CA GLY A 173 24.35 -1.63 -5.31
C GLY A 173 24.73 -2.20 -6.66
N GLU A 174 25.56 -1.51 -7.45
CA GLU A 174 25.98 -1.99 -8.77
C GLU A 174 27.03 -3.11 -8.76
N GLU A 175 27.54 -3.55 -7.59
CA GLU A 175 28.64 -4.55 -7.59
C GLU A 175 28.24 -5.98 -7.22
N ASN A 176 27.00 -6.28 -6.86
CA ASN A 176 26.61 -7.65 -6.49
C ASN A 176 25.25 -8.08 -7.05
N GLY A 177 25.02 -8.03 -8.36
CA GLY A 177 23.94 -8.78 -9.02
C GLY A 177 22.52 -8.68 -8.40
N GLY A 178 22.26 -7.68 -7.54
CA GLY A 178 21.03 -7.53 -6.78
C GLY A 178 20.05 -6.61 -7.49
N LYS A 179 18.78 -6.99 -7.49
CA LYS A 179 17.65 -6.24 -8.00
C LYS A 179 17.66 -4.82 -7.40
N THR A 180 17.63 -3.82 -8.26
CA THR A 180 17.55 -2.41 -7.84
C THR A 180 16.21 -2.16 -7.15
N GLY A 181 16.23 -1.81 -5.87
CA GLY A 181 15.02 -1.51 -5.09
C GLY A 181 14.77 -0.01 -4.97
N ILE A 182 13.56 0.35 -4.57
CA ILE A 182 13.19 1.70 -4.18
C ILE A 182 13.01 1.73 -2.66
N VAL A 183 13.62 2.72 -2.03
CA VAL A 183 13.42 2.98 -0.59
C VAL A 183 12.54 4.20 -0.45
N LEU A 184 11.44 4.07 0.29
CA LEU A 184 10.54 5.15 0.62
C LEU A 184 10.61 5.48 2.10
N LEU A 185 10.71 6.77 2.39
CA LEU A 185 10.62 7.32 3.73
C LEU A 185 9.23 7.94 3.92
N PHE A 186 8.51 7.47 4.92
CA PHE A 186 7.22 8.02 5.33
C PHE A 186 7.40 8.85 6.60
N ASP A 187 7.07 10.14 6.53
CA ASP A 187 7.15 11.07 7.66
C ASP A 187 5.73 11.39 8.15
N TYR A 188 5.47 11.19 9.44
CA TYR A 188 4.14 11.34 10.06
C TYR A 188 4.03 12.59 10.95
N ARG A 189 4.91 13.56 10.76
CA ARG A 189 4.93 14.81 11.51
C ARG A 189 4.12 15.92 10.84
#